data_000a63c438b6dddedf44a206dc995e3c
#
_entry.id   000a63c438b6dddedf44a206dc995e3c
#
_cell.length_a   1.000
_cell.length_b   1.000
_cell.length_c   1.000
_cell.angle_alpha   90.00
_cell.angle_beta   90.00
_cell.angle_gamma   90.00
#
_symmetry.space_group_name_H-M   'P 1'
#
loop_
_entity.id
_entity.type
_entity.pdbx_description
1 polymer ?
#
loop_
_entity_poly.entity_id
_entity_poly.type
_entity_poly.pdbx_seq_one_letter_code
_entity_poly.pdbx_strand_id
1 'polypeptide(L)'
;VVMVVTKDNEISDYELYSLGIRDVSEMQEMMRAALKGETKTYPNTSYTYDDLLSLTYKVIPSSDFYEYDDSEKCYVDKSDDADYLKDKIKNGLDIKVVGIVRPNEDATVHSITTTIGYTHALVEKLMNLSRDSEVGKAQLDDPDKNVFTGYEFGADLNEEAQKEAEQQAQDAMSEMGIADMTEDQLYEYMASLPADQLKQFMQTMTEQTQSVSNSMSLSDLKSAENATYDDNLVTLGIAYENDPKVIRIYPIDFESKEKIIDVIEEYNDMVKANGEEEKEISYTDMVGTMMSSISTYEIAL
;
A
#
# COMPACT_ATOMS: atom_id res chain seq x y z
N VAL A 1 11.13 -1.01 19.07
CA VAL A 1 11.75 -1.85 18.03
C VAL A 1 13.16 -2.21 18.41
N VAL A 2 13.73 -3.24 17.79
CA VAL A 2 15.15 -3.63 17.92
C VAL A 2 15.83 -3.54 16.58
N MET A 3 17.11 -3.21 16.56
CA MET A 3 17.92 -3.30 15.34
C MET A 3 18.53 -4.69 15.24
N VAL A 4 18.52 -5.25 14.05
CA VAL A 4 19.07 -6.57 13.76
C VAL A 4 20.34 -6.40 12.96
N VAL A 5 21.43 -6.95 13.44
CA VAL A 5 22.73 -6.91 12.76
C VAL A 5 23.16 -8.32 12.35
N THR A 6 24.10 -8.43 11.43
CA THR A 6 24.70 -9.74 11.08
C THR A 6 25.46 -10.33 12.26
N LYS A 7 25.88 -11.60 12.15
CA LYS A 7 26.76 -12.25 13.14
C LYS A 7 28.07 -11.48 13.36
N ASP A 8 28.54 -10.76 12.35
CA ASP A 8 29.79 -9.99 12.36
C ASP A 8 29.57 -8.52 12.80
N ASN A 9 28.36 -8.18 13.33
CA ASN A 9 27.93 -6.83 13.74
C ASN A 9 27.93 -5.83 12.57
N GLU A 10 27.49 -6.25 11.41
CA GLU A 10 27.42 -5.41 10.22
C GLU A 10 25.94 -5.12 9.86
N ILE A 11 25.74 -3.96 9.24
CA ILE A 11 24.52 -3.53 8.58
C ILE A 11 24.89 -3.15 7.15
N SER A 12 24.11 -3.56 6.16
CA SER A 12 24.40 -3.24 4.77
C SER A 12 24.28 -1.72 4.51
N ASP A 13 25.05 -1.21 3.56
CA ASP A 13 24.97 0.22 3.18
C ASP A 13 23.56 0.62 2.75
N TYR A 14 22.87 -0.26 2.01
CA TYR A 14 21.48 0.00 1.61
C TYR A 14 20.55 0.21 2.81
N GLU A 15 20.68 -0.62 3.84
CA GLU A 15 19.90 -0.51 5.06
C GLU A 15 20.25 0.75 5.84
N LEU A 16 21.53 1.15 5.90
CA LEU A 16 21.96 2.40 6.54
C LEU A 16 21.33 3.63 5.86
N TYR A 17 21.24 3.64 4.53
CA TYR A 17 20.55 4.71 3.79
C TYR A 17 19.04 4.66 4.00
N SER A 18 18.43 3.49 3.93
CA SER A 18 16.99 3.31 4.09
C SER A 18 16.50 3.71 5.49
N LEU A 19 17.32 3.49 6.51
CA LEU A 19 17.03 3.88 7.88
C LEU A 19 17.41 5.34 8.21
N GLY A 20 17.95 6.09 7.24
CA GLY A 20 18.38 7.46 7.44
C GLY A 20 19.58 7.62 8.37
N ILE A 21 20.35 6.55 8.63
CA ILE A 21 21.58 6.57 9.41
C ILE A 21 22.71 7.20 8.58
N ARG A 22 22.67 6.97 7.25
CA ARG A 22 23.53 7.66 6.27
C ARG A 22 22.66 8.54 5.37
N ASP A 23 23.28 9.61 4.86
CA ASP A 23 22.59 10.53 3.96
C ASP A 23 22.29 9.87 2.61
N VAL A 24 21.00 9.78 2.29
CA VAL A 24 20.51 9.16 1.04
C VAL A 24 21.08 9.86 -0.22
N SER A 25 21.52 11.12 -0.12
CA SER A 25 22.18 11.84 -1.21
C SER A 25 23.47 11.16 -1.67
N GLU A 26 24.22 10.50 -0.79
CA GLU A 26 25.42 9.72 -1.12
C GLU A 26 25.06 8.56 -2.07
N MET A 27 23.99 7.83 -1.78
CA MET A 27 23.50 6.74 -2.64
C MET A 27 23.05 7.27 -4.01
N GLN A 28 22.33 8.40 -4.04
CA GLN A 28 21.92 9.04 -5.29
C GLN A 28 23.11 9.46 -6.15
N GLU A 29 24.17 9.98 -5.52
CA GLU A 29 25.40 10.35 -6.23
C GLU A 29 26.14 9.14 -6.78
N MET A 30 26.21 8.02 -6.04
CA MET A 30 26.76 6.76 -6.54
C MET A 30 26.00 6.25 -7.76
N MET A 31 24.65 6.27 -7.71
CA MET A 31 23.81 5.88 -8.84
C MET A 31 24.02 6.77 -10.08
N ARG A 32 24.12 8.09 -9.88
CA ARG A 32 24.40 9.04 -10.98
C ARG A 32 25.78 8.81 -11.60
N ALA A 33 26.80 8.51 -10.78
CA ALA A 33 28.14 8.19 -11.26
C ALA A 33 28.12 6.89 -12.08
N ALA A 34 27.46 5.85 -11.58
CA ALA A 34 27.33 4.57 -12.27
C ALA A 34 26.64 4.70 -13.65
N LEU A 35 25.60 5.53 -13.76
CA LEU A 35 24.94 5.84 -15.04
C LEU A 35 25.87 6.52 -16.05
N LYS A 36 26.92 7.20 -15.58
CA LYS A 36 27.96 7.83 -16.43
C LYS A 36 29.15 6.93 -16.70
N GLY A 37 29.13 5.68 -16.19
CA GLY A 37 30.28 4.77 -16.25
C GLY A 37 31.41 5.12 -15.29
N GLU A 38 31.16 5.98 -14.31
CA GLU A 38 32.10 6.40 -13.27
C GLU A 38 31.85 5.58 -11.99
N THR A 39 32.92 5.38 -11.20
CA THR A 39 32.81 4.74 -9.88
C THR A 39 32.95 5.81 -8.80
N LYS A 40 31.92 5.96 -7.96
CA LYS A 40 31.97 6.79 -6.76
C LYS A 40 31.73 5.91 -5.54
N THR A 41 32.62 6.00 -4.56
CA THR A 41 32.53 5.25 -3.30
C THR A 41 32.67 6.20 -2.13
N TYR A 42 32.03 5.83 -1.02
CA TYR A 42 32.16 6.51 0.27
C TYR A 42 32.87 5.61 1.27
N PRO A 43 33.59 6.16 2.23
CA PRO A 43 34.27 5.36 3.25
C PRO A 43 33.28 4.53 4.05
N ASN A 44 33.70 3.33 4.47
CA ASN A 44 32.96 2.56 5.46
C ASN A 44 32.90 3.35 6.76
N THR A 45 31.72 3.38 7.37
CA THR A 45 31.47 4.09 8.63
C THR A 45 31.21 3.07 9.74
N SER A 46 31.72 3.33 10.92
CA SER A 46 31.43 2.53 12.11
C SER A 46 30.56 3.34 13.06
N TYR A 47 29.54 2.68 13.62
CA TYR A 47 28.62 3.25 14.59
C TYR A 47 28.78 2.52 15.92
N THR A 48 28.66 3.25 17.01
CA THR A 48 28.60 2.63 18.34
C THR A 48 27.19 2.11 18.62
N TYR A 49 27.06 1.20 19.57
CA TYR A 49 25.75 0.77 20.04
C TYR A 49 24.91 1.93 20.59
N ASP A 50 25.55 2.90 21.24
CA ASP A 50 24.85 4.09 21.75
C ASP A 50 24.30 4.95 20.62
N ASP A 51 25.02 5.10 19.52
CA ASP A 51 24.53 5.79 18.32
C ASP A 51 23.23 5.13 17.82
N LEU A 52 23.23 3.81 17.67
CA LEU A 52 22.08 3.04 17.17
C LEU A 52 20.91 3.03 18.16
N LEU A 53 21.18 2.96 19.47
CA LEU A 53 20.15 3.01 20.52
C LEU A 53 19.56 4.41 20.71
N SER A 54 20.22 5.45 20.21
CA SER A 54 19.70 6.81 20.23
C SER A 54 18.65 7.09 19.15
N LEU A 55 18.53 6.20 18.15
CA LEU A 55 17.65 6.39 17.01
C LEU A 55 16.18 6.34 17.41
N THR A 56 15.44 7.27 16.87
CA THR A 56 13.98 7.38 17.01
C THR A 56 13.36 7.60 15.65
N TYR A 57 12.18 7.03 15.44
CA TYR A 57 11.45 7.15 14.19
C TYR A 57 10.00 7.52 14.46
N LYS A 58 9.33 8.03 13.44
CA LYS A 58 7.88 8.19 13.40
C LYS A 58 7.28 7.14 12.49
N VAL A 59 6.26 6.44 12.97
CA VAL A 59 5.48 5.51 12.15
C VAL A 59 4.16 6.16 11.82
N ILE A 60 3.81 6.12 10.55
CA ILE A 60 2.54 6.59 10.00
C ILE A 60 1.79 5.34 9.51
N PRO A 61 0.55 5.06 9.96
CA PRO A 61 -0.28 4.01 9.41
C PRO A 61 -0.56 4.24 7.92
N SER A 62 -0.73 3.17 7.15
CA SER A 62 -1.03 3.29 5.71
C SER A 62 -2.30 4.12 5.44
N SER A 63 -3.30 4.02 6.32
CA SER A 63 -4.53 4.82 6.23
C SER A 63 -4.31 6.33 6.32
N ASP A 64 -3.23 6.79 6.96
CA ASP A 64 -2.95 8.22 7.10
C ASP A 64 -2.41 8.88 5.83
N PHE A 65 -2.12 8.11 4.78
CA PHE A 65 -1.76 8.65 3.47
C PHE A 65 -2.97 9.12 2.65
N TYR A 66 -4.20 8.85 3.12
CA TYR A 66 -5.41 9.15 2.38
C TYR A 66 -6.20 10.27 3.07
N GLU A 67 -6.73 11.19 2.26
CA GLU A 67 -7.60 12.28 2.70
C GLU A 67 -8.86 12.33 1.83
N TYR A 68 -10.00 12.61 2.45
CA TYR A 68 -11.25 12.74 1.71
C TYR A 68 -11.25 14.03 0.90
N ASP A 69 -11.55 13.91 -0.39
CA ASP A 69 -11.72 15.03 -1.31
C ASP A 69 -13.21 15.24 -1.60
N ASP A 70 -13.75 16.40 -1.21
CA ASP A 70 -15.15 16.73 -1.38
C ASP A 70 -15.55 16.88 -2.86
N SER A 71 -14.61 17.23 -3.73
CA SER A 71 -14.84 17.37 -5.19
C SER A 71 -14.90 16.03 -5.89
N GLU A 72 -14.02 15.12 -5.52
CA GLU A 72 -13.95 13.75 -6.08
C GLU A 72 -14.89 12.78 -5.34
N LYS A 73 -15.42 13.16 -4.18
CA LYS A 73 -16.27 12.35 -3.29
C LYS A 73 -15.68 11.00 -2.89
N CYS A 74 -14.37 10.93 -2.84
CA CYS A 74 -13.60 9.73 -2.48
C CYS A 74 -12.35 10.09 -1.68
N TYR A 75 -11.61 9.07 -1.22
CA TYR A 75 -10.33 9.27 -0.54
C TYR A 75 -9.20 9.22 -1.56
N VAL A 76 -8.41 10.29 -1.60
CA VAL A 76 -7.26 10.45 -2.53
C VAL A 76 -5.94 10.23 -1.81
N ASP A 77 -4.98 9.63 -2.53
CA ASP A 77 -3.62 9.42 -2.03
C ASP A 77 -2.86 10.75 -1.98
N LYS A 78 -2.34 11.09 -0.80
CA LYS A 78 -1.53 12.26 -0.51
C LYS A 78 -0.05 11.92 -0.26
N SER A 79 0.39 10.73 -0.64
CA SER A 79 1.78 10.28 -0.42
C SER A 79 2.83 11.13 -1.14
N ASP A 80 2.45 11.82 -2.20
CA ASP A 80 3.31 12.76 -2.94
C ASP A 80 3.21 14.21 -2.43
N ASP A 81 2.28 14.52 -1.52
CA ASP A 81 2.13 15.85 -0.92
C ASP A 81 3.08 16.03 0.27
N ALA A 82 4.19 16.72 0.03
CA ALA A 82 5.23 16.92 1.03
C ALA A 82 4.78 17.73 2.25
N ASP A 83 3.83 18.63 2.13
CA ASP A 83 3.36 19.44 3.25
C ASP A 83 2.33 18.66 4.08
N TYR A 84 1.46 17.89 3.44
CA TYR A 84 0.58 16.93 4.08
C TYR A 84 1.38 15.89 4.89
N LEU A 85 2.40 15.28 4.28
CA LEU A 85 3.24 14.29 4.94
C LEU A 85 4.02 14.86 6.13
N LYS A 86 4.50 16.10 6.07
CA LYS A 86 5.17 16.74 7.21
C LYS A 86 4.26 16.83 8.44
N ASP A 87 2.98 17.14 8.24
CA ASP A 87 2.03 17.19 9.35
C ASP A 87 1.75 15.80 9.91
N LYS A 88 1.53 14.81 9.04
CA LYS A 88 1.35 13.41 9.46
C LYS A 88 2.57 12.85 10.19
N ILE A 89 3.80 13.12 9.70
CA ILE A 89 5.05 12.74 10.37
C ILE A 89 5.13 13.36 11.76
N LYS A 90 4.82 14.64 11.91
CA LYS A 90 4.84 15.33 13.20
C LYS A 90 3.94 14.66 14.25
N ASN A 91 2.78 14.17 13.81
CA ASN A 91 1.76 13.53 14.65
C ASN A 91 1.88 12.00 14.69
N GLY A 92 2.79 11.42 13.91
CA GLY A 92 3.00 9.96 13.81
C GLY A 92 3.44 9.33 15.14
N LEU A 93 3.28 8.01 15.24
CA LEU A 93 3.63 7.23 16.42
C LEU A 93 5.14 7.22 16.64
N ASP A 94 5.58 7.67 17.82
CA ASP A 94 6.99 7.60 18.21
C ASP A 94 7.41 6.17 18.48
N ILE A 95 8.45 5.72 17.81
CA ILE A 95 9.13 4.46 18.09
C ILE A 95 10.62 4.71 18.34
N LYS A 96 11.21 3.90 19.22
CA LYS A 96 12.61 3.98 19.60
C LYS A 96 13.29 2.64 19.43
N VAL A 97 14.55 2.66 19.02
CA VAL A 97 15.42 1.49 19.07
C VAL A 97 15.79 1.23 20.54
N VAL A 98 15.35 0.09 21.08
CA VAL A 98 15.51 -0.28 22.48
C VAL A 98 16.49 -1.43 22.69
N GLY A 99 17.05 -1.98 21.63
CA GLY A 99 18.01 -3.07 21.68
C GLY A 99 18.61 -3.36 20.31
N ILE A 100 19.74 -4.05 20.34
CA ILE A 100 20.41 -4.57 19.15
C ILE A 100 20.49 -6.08 19.31
N VAL A 101 20.08 -6.81 18.30
CA VAL A 101 20.08 -8.28 18.29
C VAL A 101 20.90 -8.80 17.12
N ARG A 102 21.55 -9.93 17.31
CA ARG A 102 22.28 -10.64 16.26
C ARG A 102 21.94 -12.12 16.33
N PRO A 103 22.11 -12.87 15.21
CA PRO A 103 22.00 -14.32 15.22
C PRO A 103 22.98 -14.95 16.21
N ASN A 104 22.60 -16.09 16.79
CA ASN A 104 23.53 -16.91 17.53
C ASN A 104 24.66 -17.42 16.59
N GLU A 105 25.87 -17.56 17.09
CA GLU A 105 27.05 -18.01 16.31
C GLU A 105 26.83 -19.37 15.66
N ASP A 106 26.07 -20.26 16.32
CA ASP A 106 25.76 -21.62 15.84
C ASP A 106 24.51 -21.67 14.93
N ALA A 107 23.80 -20.56 14.73
CA ALA A 107 22.59 -20.54 13.93
C ALA A 107 22.95 -20.60 12.42
N THR A 108 22.47 -21.63 11.75
CA THR A 108 22.57 -21.78 10.29
C THR A 108 21.42 -21.03 9.57
N VAL A 109 20.28 -20.85 10.24
CA VAL A 109 19.12 -20.10 9.74
C VAL A 109 18.59 -19.20 10.86
N HIS A 110 18.18 -18.01 10.52
CA HIS A 110 17.57 -17.05 11.46
C HIS A 110 16.21 -16.61 10.98
N SER A 111 15.31 -16.45 11.92
CA SER A 111 13.90 -16.12 11.65
C SER A 111 13.67 -14.65 11.28
N ILE A 112 14.59 -13.77 11.68
CA ILE A 112 14.50 -12.33 11.38
C ILE A 112 15.50 -12.02 10.28
N THR A 113 14.99 -11.68 9.10
CA THR A 113 15.79 -11.38 7.89
C THR A 113 15.81 -9.89 7.56
N THR A 114 15.19 -9.06 8.39
CA THR A 114 15.11 -7.60 8.23
C THR A 114 15.96 -6.89 9.28
N THR A 115 16.40 -5.66 9.00
CA THR A 115 17.25 -4.87 9.90
C THR A 115 16.49 -4.32 11.11
N ILE A 116 15.17 -4.25 11.04
CA ILE A 116 14.32 -3.82 12.15
C ILE A 116 13.41 -4.97 12.58
N GLY A 117 13.51 -5.34 13.85
CA GLY A 117 12.61 -6.26 14.53
C GLY A 117 11.59 -5.48 15.38
N TYR A 118 10.34 -5.93 15.38
CA TYR A 118 9.28 -5.32 16.17
C TYR A 118 8.38 -6.38 16.83
N THR A 119 7.68 -5.96 17.86
CA THR A 119 6.80 -6.84 18.62
C THR A 119 5.40 -6.87 18.03
N HIS A 120 4.64 -7.92 18.33
CA HIS A 120 3.22 -8.04 18.00
C HIS A 120 2.42 -6.80 18.46
N ALA A 121 2.71 -6.26 19.64
CA ALA A 121 2.03 -5.08 20.17
C ALA A 121 2.12 -3.83 19.26
N LEU A 122 3.21 -3.67 18.50
CA LEU A 122 3.31 -2.59 17.51
C LEU A 122 2.38 -2.86 16.32
N VAL A 123 2.34 -4.10 15.84
CA VAL A 123 1.45 -4.51 14.74
C VAL A 123 -0.01 -4.29 15.13
N GLU A 124 -0.43 -4.79 16.30
CA GLU A 124 -1.78 -4.60 16.84
C GLU A 124 -2.14 -3.11 16.96
N LYS A 125 -1.20 -2.28 17.45
CA LYS A 125 -1.41 -0.84 17.53
C LYS A 125 -1.64 -0.20 16.17
N LEU A 126 -0.86 -0.57 15.16
CA LEU A 126 -1.01 -0.05 13.78
C LEU A 126 -2.32 -0.51 13.14
N MET A 127 -2.68 -1.78 13.30
CA MET A 127 -3.96 -2.33 12.84
C MET A 127 -5.15 -1.57 13.44
N ASN A 128 -5.09 -1.27 14.74
CA ASN A 128 -6.13 -0.50 15.42
C ASN A 128 -6.19 0.94 14.89
N LEU A 129 -5.04 1.60 14.69
CA LEU A 129 -4.98 2.95 14.13
C LEU A 129 -5.59 2.99 12.73
N SER A 130 -5.27 2.02 11.87
CA SER A 130 -5.84 1.94 10.52
C SER A 130 -7.36 1.73 10.54
N ARG A 131 -7.86 0.82 11.39
CA ARG A 131 -9.31 0.61 11.54
C ARG A 131 -10.06 1.81 12.10
N ASP A 132 -9.43 2.53 13.02
CA ASP A 132 -10.03 3.71 13.67
C ASP A 132 -9.91 4.99 12.86
N SER A 133 -9.14 4.99 11.76
CA SER A 133 -8.99 6.13 10.85
C SER A 133 -10.32 6.45 10.14
N GLU A 134 -10.46 7.66 9.61
CA GLU A 134 -11.66 8.06 8.88
C GLU A 134 -11.88 7.20 7.63
N VAL A 135 -10.84 7.02 6.82
CA VAL A 135 -10.91 6.17 5.61
C VAL A 135 -11.15 4.70 5.95
N GLY A 136 -10.52 4.21 7.04
CA GLY A 136 -10.71 2.84 7.51
C GLY A 136 -12.15 2.58 7.93
N LYS A 137 -12.75 3.47 8.72
CA LYS A 137 -14.17 3.39 9.10
C LYS A 137 -15.08 3.48 7.88
N ALA A 138 -14.81 4.41 6.96
CA ALA A 138 -15.61 4.54 5.75
C ALA A 138 -15.65 3.25 4.94
N GLN A 139 -14.50 2.57 4.78
CA GLN A 139 -14.46 1.29 4.07
C GLN A 139 -15.14 0.15 4.83
N LEU A 140 -15.00 0.11 6.15
CA LEU A 140 -15.61 -0.95 6.97
C LEU A 140 -17.14 -0.77 7.10
N ASP A 141 -17.63 0.46 7.12
CA ASP A 141 -19.06 0.78 7.24
C ASP A 141 -19.82 0.49 5.94
N ASP A 142 -19.16 0.56 4.79
CA ASP A 142 -19.74 0.26 3.47
C ASP A 142 -18.80 -0.69 2.67
N PRO A 143 -18.93 -2.01 2.87
CA PRO A 143 -18.09 -3.01 2.20
C PRO A 143 -18.31 -3.13 0.70
N ASP A 144 -19.44 -2.67 0.18
CA ASP A 144 -19.77 -2.73 -1.24
C ASP A 144 -19.17 -1.55 -2.01
N LYS A 145 -18.80 -0.47 -1.31
CA LYS A 145 -18.27 0.75 -1.90
C LYS A 145 -16.74 0.81 -1.81
N ASN A 146 -16.10 1.12 -2.94
CA ASN A 146 -14.67 1.42 -2.98
C ASN A 146 -14.42 2.86 -2.55
N VAL A 147 -13.80 3.07 -1.39
CA VAL A 147 -13.53 4.40 -0.83
C VAL A 147 -12.56 5.24 -1.65
N PHE A 148 -11.77 4.62 -2.52
CA PHE A 148 -10.80 5.31 -3.38
C PHE A 148 -11.38 5.78 -4.71
N THR A 149 -12.54 5.26 -5.11
CA THR A 149 -13.22 5.68 -6.33
C THR A 149 -14.57 6.35 -6.05
N GLY A 150 -15.14 6.10 -4.87
CA GLY A 150 -16.48 6.57 -4.51
C GLY A 150 -17.63 5.75 -5.09
N TYR A 151 -17.34 4.72 -5.92
CA TYR A 151 -18.33 3.85 -6.57
C TYR A 151 -18.35 2.45 -5.97
N GLU A 152 -19.32 1.62 -6.35
CA GLU A 152 -19.36 0.22 -5.97
C GLU A 152 -18.19 -0.56 -6.58
N PHE A 153 -17.73 -1.62 -5.89
CA PHE A 153 -16.70 -2.50 -6.45
C PHE A 153 -17.18 -3.17 -7.73
N GLY A 154 -16.31 -3.17 -8.76
CA GLY A 154 -16.62 -3.72 -10.08
C GLY A 154 -17.46 -2.80 -10.98
N ALA A 155 -17.73 -1.57 -10.58
CA ALA A 155 -18.36 -0.57 -11.44
C ALA A 155 -17.46 -0.24 -12.64
N ASP A 156 -18.05 -0.02 -13.81
CA ASP A 156 -17.35 0.55 -14.95
C ASP A 156 -17.13 2.04 -14.72
N LEU A 157 -15.92 2.41 -14.32
CA LEU A 157 -15.58 3.79 -13.95
C LEU A 157 -15.73 4.76 -15.11
N ASN A 158 -15.60 4.31 -16.36
CA ASN A 158 -15.85 5.17 -17.52
C ASN A 158 -17.36 5.44 -17.69
N GLU A 159 -18.20 4.42 -17.48
CA GLU A 159 -19.66 4.59 -17.53
C GLU A 159 -20.14 5.47 -16.39
N GLU A 160 -19.63 5.28 -15.17
CA GLU A 160 -20.00 6.10 -14.00
C GLU A 160 -19.54 7.55 -14.16
N ALA A 161 -18.31 7.79 -14.61
CA ALA A 161 -17.81 9.14 -14.90
C ALA A 161 -18.66 9.85 -15.99
N GLN A 162 -19.10 9.10 -17.01
CA GLN A 162 -19.97 9.64 -18.03
C GLN A 162 -21.34 9.99 -17.47
N LYS A 163 -21.96 9.16 -16.63
CA LYS A 163 -23.24 9.43 -15.96
C LYS A 163 -23.15 10.68 -15.07
N GLU A 164 -22.07 10.82 -14.29
CA GLU A 164 -21.84 12.00 -13.46
C GLU A 164 -21.69 13.27 -14.30
N ALA A 165 -20.94 13.21 -15.41
CA ALA A 165 -20.81 14.32 -16.32
C ALA A 165 -22.17 14.75 -16.93
N GLU A 166 -22.99 13.79 -17.34
CA GLU A 166 -24.33 14.04 -17.84
C GLU A 166 -25.24 14.65 -16.77
N GLN A 167 -25.17 14.15 -15.53
CA GLN A 167 -25.96 14.68 -14.41
C GLN A 167 -25.53 16.12 -14.06
N GLN A 168 -24.22 16.37 -13.95
CA GLN A 168 -23.70 17.73 -13.68
C GLN A 168 -24.09 18.72 -14.78
N ALA A 169 -24.03 18.28 -16.04
CA ALA A 169 -24.50 19.11 -17.17
C ALA A 169 -26.00 19.42 -17.06
N GLN A 170 -26.80 18.44 -16.66
CA GLN A 170 -28.24 18.62 -16.51
C GLN A 170 -28.59 19.52 -15.32
N ASP A 171 -27.88 19.38 -14.20
CA ASP A 171 -28.03 20.22 -13.02
C ASP A 171 -27.66 21.69 -13.34
N ALA A 172 -26.54 21.90 -14.04
CA ALA A 172 -26.14 23.22 -14.50
C ALA A 172 -27.14 23.87 -15.45
N MET A 173 -27.70 23.09 -16.38
CA MET A 173 -28.76 23.56 -17.27
C MET A 173 -30.02 23.93 -16.48
N SER A 174 -30.36 23.18 -15.42
CA SER A 174 -31.48 23.45 -14.54
C SER A 174 -31.29 24.74 -13.73
N GLU A 175 -30.10 24.92 -13.15
CA GLU A 175 -29.74 26.15 -12.42
C GLU A 175 -29.79 27.39 -13.31
N MET A 176 -29.40 27.27 -14.57
CA MET A 176 -29.49 28.35 -15.57
C MET A 176 -30.90 28.54 -16.14
N GLY A 177 -31.87 27.67 -15.76
CA GLY A 177 -33.24 27.72 -16.24
C GLY A 177 -33.42 27.37 -17.72
N ILE A 178 -32.47 26.59 -18.29
CA ILE A 178 -32.46 26.20 -19.70
C ILE A 178 -32.64 24.69 -19.91
N ALA A 179 -32.80 23.90 -18.85
CA ALA A 179 -32.90 22.43 -18.92
C ALA A 179 -34.11 21.96 -19.77
N ASP A 180 -35.21 22.70 -19.77
CA ASP A 180 -36.42 22.38 -20.51
C ASP A 180 -36.48 23.03 -21.91
N MET A 181 -35.43 23.76 -22.31
CA MET A 181 -35.40 24.41 -23.63
C MET A 181 -35.15 23.38 -24.72
N THR A 182 -35.89 23.53 -25.84
CA THR A 182 -35.56 22.80 -27.07
C THR A 182 -34.24 23.32 -27.68
N GLU A 183 -33.63 22.55 -28.54
CA GLU A 183 -32.39 22.96 -29.22
C GLU A 183 -32.53 24.32 -29.93
N ASP A 184 -33.64 24.56 -30.59
CA ASP A 184 -33.94 25.85 -31.25
C ASP A 184 -34.08 26.99 -30.22
N GLN A 185 -34.74 26.75 -29.09
CA GLN A 185 -34.89 27.74 -28.00
C GLN A 185 -33.55 28.06 -27.34
N LEU A 186 -32.69 27.06 -27.18
CA LEU A 186 -31.34 27.23 -26.64
C LEU A 186 -30.46 28.08 -27.59
N TYR A 187 -30.53 27.80 -28.90
CA TYR A 187 -29.87 28.64 -29.90
C TYR A 187 -30.35 30.09 -29.88
N GLU A 188 -31.66 30.31 -29.80
CA GLU A 188 -32.24 31.65 -29.73
C GLU A 188 -31.83 32.38 -28.44
N TYR A 189 -31.79 31.64 -27.30
CA TYR A 189 -31.29 32.16 -26.02
C TYR A 189 -29.82 32.57 -26.12
N MET A 190 -28.95 31.68 -26.61
CA MET A 190 -27.53 31.96 -26.79
C MET A 190 -27.28 33.15 -27.75
N ALA A 191 -28.04 33.26 -28.82
CA ALA A 191 -27.95 34.36 -29.74
C ALA A 191 -28.43 35.71 -29.14
N SER A 192 -29.26 35.66 -28.11
CA SER A 192 -29.76 36.85 -27.38
C SER A 192 -28.77 37.35 -26.31
N LEU A 193 -27.79 36.54 -25.89
CA LEU A 193 -26.84 36.91 -24.84
C LEU A 193 -25.82 37.93 -25.32
N PRO A 194 -25.47 38.95 -24.51
CA PRO A 194 -24.29 39.79 -24.75
C PRO A 194 -23.02 38.95 -24.85
N ALA A 195 -22.06 39.40 -25.66
CA ALA A 195 -20.82 38.65 -25.97
C ALA A 195 -20.06 38.19 -24.71
N ASP A 196 -20.05 39.00 -23.65
CA ASP A 196 -19.38 38.68 -22.40
C ASP A 196 -20.14 37.57 -21.60
N GLN A 197 -21.46 37.58 -21.63
CA GLN A 197 -22.29 36.56 -20.99
C GLN A 197 -22.25 35.23 -21.78
N LEU A 198 -22.24 35.30 -23.10
CA LEU A 198 -22.05 34.14 -23.97
C LEU A 198 -20.69 33.47 -23.71
N LYS A 199 -19.63 34.26 -23.55
CA LYS A 199 -18.31 33.75 -23.21
C LYS A 199 -18.29 33.09 -21.86
N GLN A 200 -18.89 33.68 -20.83
CA GLN A 200 -19.03 33.11 -19.51
C GLN A 200 -19.83 31.80 -19.55
N PHE A 201 -20.94 31.79 -20.26
CA PHE A 201 -21.76 30.59 -20.47
C PHE A 201 -20.97 29.43 -21.09
N MET A 202 -20.25 29.70 -22.19
CA MET A 202 -19.42 28.73 -22.86
C MET A 202 -18.25 28.25 -21.97
N GLN A 203 -17.69 29.13 -21.15
CA GLN A 203 -16.61 28.81 -20.24
C GLN A 203 -17.12 27.90 -19.09
N THR A 204 -18.25 28.19 -18.48
CA THR A 204 -18.88 27.35 -17.44
C THR A 204 -19.19 25.96 -17.96
N MET A 205 -19.74 25.85 -19.16
CA MET A 205 -20.02 24.56 -19.81
C MET A 205 -18.74 23.76 -20.12
N THR A 206 -17.65 24.45 -20.46
CA THR A 206 -16.36 23.80 -20.77
C THR A 206 -15.64 23.36 -19.49
N GLU A 207 -15.65 24.18 -18.44
CA GLU A 207 -14.99 23.86 -17.17
C GLU A 207 -15.66 22.68 -16.48
N GLN A 208 -16.98 22.57 -16.52
CA GLN A 208 -17.74 21.43 -15.98
C GLN A 208 -17.48 20.12 -16.76
N THR A 209 -17.25 20.20 -18.09
CA THR A 209 -16.96 19.00 -18.90
C THR A 209 -15.49 18.56 -18.76
N GLN A 210 -14.57 19.44 -18.38
CA GLN A 210 -13.13 19.13 -18.23
C GLN A 210 -12.78 18.57 -16.83
N SER A 211 -13.56 18.83 -15.79
CA SER A 211 -13.28 18.35 -14.44
C SER A 211 -13.32 16.82 -14.34
N VAL A 212 -14.11 16.17 -15.19
CA VAL A 212 -14.30 14.71 -15.20
C VAL A 212 -13.15 13.94 -15.88
N SER A 213 -12.34 14.60 -16.71
CA SER A 213 -11.32 13.92 -17.54
C SER A 213 -9.90 13.89 -16.98
N ASN A 214 -9.61 14.54 -15.85
CA ASN A 214 -8.21 14.85 -15.49
C ASN A 214 -7.67 14.16 -14.23
N SER A 215 -8.42 13.33 -13.52
CA SER A 215 -7.99 12.87 -12.21
C SER A 215 -7.25 11.52 -12.15
N MET A 216 -7.41 10.63 -13.15
CA MET A 216 -6.72 9.33 -13.14
C MET A 216 -6.12 8.94 -14.48
N SER A 217 -4.95 8.31 -14.48
CA SER A 217 -4.40 7.70 -15.70
C SER A 217 -5.21 6.44 -16.09
N LEU A 218 -5.17 6.05 -17.37
CA LEU A 218 -5.89 4.85 -17.86
C LEU A 218 -5.43 3.55 -17.15
N SER A 219 -4.19 3.52 -16.68
CA SER A 219 -3.66 2.39 -15.89
C SER A 219 -4.23 2.37 -14.48
N ASP A 220 -4.40 3.54 -13.87
CA ASP A 220 -4.93 3.68 -12.52
C ASP A 220 -6.44 3.37 -12.50
N LEU A 221 -7.18 3.81 -13.52
CA LEU A 221 -8.58 3.45 -13.73
C LEU A 221 -8.77 1.92 -13.81
N LYS A 222 -7.97 1.23 -14.63
CA LYS A 222 -8.05 -0.24 -14.76
C LYS A 222 -7.67 -0.97 -13.48
N SER A 223 -6.75 -0.43 -12.70
CA SER A 223 -6.38 -1.00 -11.40
C SER A 223 -7.50 -0.80 -10.38
N ALA A 224 -8.15 0.36 -10.42
CA ALA A 224 -9.27 0.68 -9.53
C ALA A 224 -10.55 -0.12 -9.86
N GLU A 225 -10.83 -0.37 -11.15
CA GLU A 225 -11.95 -1.22 -11.60
C GLU A 225 -11.83 -2.67 -11.11
N ASN A 226 -10.61 -3.20 -11.02
CA ASN A 226 -10.37 -4.58 -10.61
C ASN A 226 -10.10 -4.71 -9.10
N ALA A 227 -10.02 -3.61 -8.37
CA ALA A 227 -9.81 -3.64 -6.93
C ALA A 227 -10.99 -4.30 -6.22
N THR A 228 -10.69 -5.03 -5.16
CA THR A 228 -11.68 -5.68 -4.29
C THR A 228 -11.69 -5.01 -2.91
N TYR A 229 -12.72 -5.29 -2.13
CA TYR A 229 -12.79 -4.89 -0.74
C TYR A 229 -11.54 -5.32 0.05
N ASP A 230 -11.10 -6.58 -0.15
CA ASP A 230 -9.90 -7.11 0.50
C ASP A 230 -8.63 -6.35 0.09
N ASP A 231 -8.50 -5.94 -1.18
CA ASP A 231 -7.37 -5.14 -1.64
C ASP A 231 -7.34 -3.77 -0.95
N ASN A 232 -8.50 -3.15 -0.76
CA ASN A 232 -8.60 -1.89 -0.02
C ASN A 232 -8.22 -2.06 1.45
N LEU A 233 -8.67 -3.15 2.11
CA LEU A 233 -8.24 -3.42 3.49
C LEU A 233 -6.72 -3.57 3.60
N VAL A 234 -6.10 -4.29 2.67
CA VAL A 234 -4.64 -4.44 2.61
C VAL A 234 -3.95 -3.09 2.40
N THR A 235 -4.43 -2.29 1.45
CA THR A 235 -3.90 -0.96 1.15
C THR A 235 -3.95 -0.02 2.35
N LEU A 236 -5.06 -0.05 3.09
CA LEU A 236 -5.26 0.75 4.31
C LEU A 236 -4.51 0.21 5.53
N GLY A 237 -3.90 -0.98 5.43
CA GLY A 237 -3.28 -1.66 6.57
C GLY A 237 -4.29 -2.16 7.60
N ILE A 238 -5.52 -2.44 7.18
CA ILE A 238 -6.57 -3.01 8.01
C ILE A 238 -6.43 -4.54 7.99
N ALA A 239 -6.23 -5.11 9.15
CA ALA A 239 -6.15 -6.55 9.33
C ALA A 239 -6.77 -6.95 10.68
N TYR A 240 -7.02 -8.23 10.83
CA TYR A 240 -7.57 -8.81 12.04
C TYR A 240 -6.66 -9.97 12.51
N GLU A 241 -6.46 -10.06 13.81
CA GLU A 241 -5.59 -11.10 14.41
C GLU A 241 -6.09 -12.51 14.14
N ASN A 242 -7.39 -12.68 14.07
CA ASN A 242 -8.04 -13.98 13.81
C ASN A 242 -8.25 -14.29 12.31
N ASP A 243 -7.75 -13.44 11.42
CA ASP A 243 -7.78 -13.63 9.97
C ASP A 243 -6.38 -13.43 9.36
N PRO A 244 -5.40 -14.30 9.68
CA PRO A 244 -4.04 -14.16 9.18
C PRO A 244 -3.96 -14.52 7.70
N LYS A 245 -3.37 -13.66 6.88
CA LYS A 245 -3.11 -13.93 5.45
C LYS A 245 -2.00 -14.98 5.25
N VAL A 246 -1.06 -15.07 6.18
CA VAL A 246 0.07 -16.02 6.14
C VAL A 246 0.39 -16.50 7.55
N ILE A 247 0.52 -17.81 7.72
CA ILE A 247 1.04 -18.43 8.95
C ILE A 247 2.41 -19.01 8.64
N ARG A 248 3.43 -18.65 9.43
CA ARG A 248 4.77 -19.22 9.32
C ARG A 248 5.06 -20.09 10.52
N ILE A 249 5.37 -21.36 10.27
CA ILE A 249 5.72 -22.34 11.29
C ILE A 249 7.22 -22.61 11.20
N TYR A 250 7.92 -22.51 12.32
CA TYR A 250 9.36 -22.76 12.43
C TYR A 250 9.57 -24.01 13.27
N PRO A 251 9.72 -25.20 12.64
CA PRO A 251 9.99 -26.43 13.37
C PRO A 251 11.38 -26.40 14.00
N ILE A 252 11.55 -27.07 15.15
CA ILE A 252 12.83 -27.12 15.86
C ILE A 252 13.84 -28.09 15.24
N ASP A 253 13.36 -29.05 14.47
CA ASP A 253 14.15 -30.05 13.75
C ASP A 253 13.37 -30.64 12.57
N PHE A 254 14.03 -31.47 11.77
CA PHE A 254 13.42 -32.13 10.61
C PHE A 254 12.30 -33.10 10.98
N GLU A 255 12.43 -33.84 12.09
CA GLU A 255 11.39 -34.76 12.53
C GLU A 255 10.10 -34.03 12.89
N SER A 256 10.22 -32.90 13.57
CA SER A 256 9.08 -32.02 13.87
C SER A 256 8.46 -31.41 12.62
N LYS A 257 9.29 -31.08 11.62
CA LYS A 257 8.81 -30.58 10.32
C LYS A 257 7.95 -31.63 9.61
N GLU A 258 8.46 -32.88 9.48
CA GLU A 258 7.71 -33.95 8.83
C GLU A 258 6.36 -34.22 9.53
N LYS A 259 6.34 -34.24 10.87
CA LYS A 259 5.10 -34.38 11.63
C LYS A 259 4.08 -33.26 11.37
N ILE A 260 4.55 -32.04 11.16
CA ILE A 260 3.66 -30.92 10.83
C ILE A 260 3.08 -31.12 9.43
N ILE A 261 3.89 -31.55 8.47
CA ILE A 261 3.44 -31.86 7.10
C ILE A 261 2.40 -32.98 7.13
N ASP A 262 2.68 -34.10 7.82
CA ASP A 262 1.75 -35.22 7.95
C ASP A 262 0.38 -34.77 8.50
N VAL A 263 0.36 -33.90 9.52
CA VAL A 263 -0.90 -33.36 10.09
C VAL A 263 -1.67 -32.51 9.08
N ILE A 264 -0.97 -31.69 8.29
CA ILE A 264 -1.61 -30.86 7.24
C ILE A 264 -2.19 -31.75 6.14
N GLU A 265 -1.45 -32.78 5.71
CA GLU A 265 -1.88 -33.70 4.67
C GLU A 265 -3.09 -34.53 5.15
N GLU A 266 -3.07 -35.05 6.39
CA GLU A 266 -4.22 -35.75 6.99
C GLU A 266 -5.47 -34.86 7.05
N TYR A 267 -5.31 -33.59 7.43
CA TYR A 267 -6.40 -32.61 7.41
C TYR A 267 -6.93 -32.39 5.97
N ASN A 268 -6.05 -32.18 5.01
CA ASN A 268 -6.42 -31.96 3.61
C ASN A 268 -7.14 -33.16 3.01
N ASP A 269 -6.70 -34.38 3.32
CA ASP A 269 -7.39 -35.60 2.90
C ASP A 269 -8.79 -35.71 3.51
N MET A 270 -8.93 -35.32 4.78
CA MET A 270 -10.23 -35.31 5.47
C MET A 270 -11.21 -34.30 4.83
N VAL A 271 -10.78 -33.05 4.56
CA VAL A 271 -11.66 -32.04 3.96
C VAL A 271 -12.03 -32.40 2.52
N LYS A 272 -11.13 -33.00 1.75
CA LYS A 272 -11.42 -33.55 0.41
C LYS A 272 -12.46 -34.67 0.47
N ALA A 273 -12.31 -35.58 1.41
CA ALA A 273 -13.27 -36.68 1.59
C ALA A 273 -14.68 -36.19 1.97
N ASN A 274 -14.76 -35.02 2.63
CA ASN A 274 -16.03 -34.39 3.00
C ASN A 274 -16.63 -33.50 1.91
N GLY A 275 -15.92 -33.25 0.78
CA GLY A 275 -16.34 -32.32 -0.27
C GLY A 275 -16.21 -30.84 0.13
N GLU A 276 -15.28 -30.52 1.04
CA GLU A 276 -15.00 -29.17 1.56
C GLU A 276 -13.64 -28.67 1.08
N GLU A 277 -13.34 -28.83 -0.23
CA GLU A 277 -12.04 -28.53 -0.83
C GLU A 277 -11.62 -27.06 -0.64
N GLU A 278 -12.57 -26.15 -0.43
CA GLU A 278 -12.31 -24.74 -0.12
C GLU A 278 -11.60 -24.51 1.22
N LYS A 279 -11.57 -25.53 2.08
CA LYS A 279 -10.88 -25.51 3.38
C LYS A 279 -9.47 -26.11 3.33
N GLU A 280 -9.02 -26.53 2.15
CA GLU A 280 -7.69 -27.12 1.99
C GLU A 280 -6.59 -26.14 2.36
N ILE A 281 -5.64 -26.59 3.21
CA ILE A 281 -4.48 -25.80 3.61
C ILE A 281 -3.40 -25.90 2.53
N SER A 282 -3.11 -24.79 1.87
CA SER A 282 -1.96 -24.67 0.98
C SER A 282 -0.72 -24.28 1.78
N TYR A 283 0.40 -24.96 1.56
CA TYR A 283 1.66 -24.66 2.25
C TYR A 283 2.85 -24.74 1.32
N THR A 284 3.94 -24.09 1.72
CA THR A 284 5.24 -24.15 1.04
C THR A 284 6.30 -24.64 2.01
N ASP A 285 6.89 -25.79 1.74
CA ASP A 285 8.07 -26.30 2.47
C ASP A 285 9.35 -25.67 1.91
N MET A 286 9.77 -24.54 2.52
CA MET A 286 10.99 -23.82 2.13
C MET A 286 12.26 -24.65 2.35
N VAL A 287 12.31 -25.43 3.44
CA VAL A 287 13.48 -26.24 3.79
C VAL A 287 13.61 -27.44 2.87
N GLY A 288 12.51 -28.13 2.58
CA GLY A 288 12.49 -29.26 1.64
C GLY A 288 12.89 -28.81 0.23
N THR A 289 12.41 -27.64 -0.21
CA THR A 289 12.79 -27.07 -1.51
C THR A 289 14.29 -26.74 -1.57
N MET A 290 14.87 -26.15 -0.52
CA MET A 290 16.30 -25.87 -0.46
C MET A 290 17.13 -27.16 -0.46
N MET A 291 16.74 -28.17 0.30
CA MET A 291 17.45 -29.46 0.37
C MET A 291 17.39 -30.23 -0.96
N SER A 292 16.27 -30.22 -1.65
CA SER A 292 16.15 -30.85 -2.98
C SER A 292 17.03 -30.15 -4.02
N SER A 293 17.20 -28.85 -3.93
CA SER A 293 18.12 -28.08 -4.79
C SER A 293 19.57 -28.48 -4.55
N ILE A 294 20.00 -28.64 -3.30
CA ILE A 294 21.37 -29.05 -2.95
C ILE A 294 21.66 -30.48 -3.44
N SER A 295 20.73 -31.42 -3.24
CA SER A 295 20.88 -32.79 -3.68
C SER A 295 20.99 -32.95 -5.20
N THR A 296 20.37 -32.03 -5.95
CA THR A 296 20.48 -32.00 -7.42
C THR A 296 21.88 -31.61 -7.90
N TYR A 297 22.59 -30.79 -7.13
CA TYR A 297 24.01 -30.41 -7.45
C TYR A 297 25.00 -31.48 -7.06
N GLU A 298 24.77 -32.29 -6.03
CA GLU A 298 25.67 -33.41 -5.64
C GLU A 298 25.66 -34.57 -6.63
N ILE A 299 24.58 -34.76 -7.39
CA ILE A 299 24.46 -35.81 -8.41
C ILE A 299 25.15 -35.42 -9.74
N ALA A 300 25.52 -34.15 -9.93
CA ALA A 300 26.14 -33.60 -11.13
C ALA A 300 27.67 -33.57 -11.07
N LEU A 301 28.30 -34.03 -9.99
CA LEU A 301 29.76 -34.21 -9.79
C LEU A 301 30.17 -35.68 -9.93
#